data_9be85ff67a40c08301f5f1321ec4efa4
#
_entry.id   9be85ff67a40c08301f5f1321ec4efa4
#
_cell.length_a   1.000
_cell.length_b   1.000
_cell.length_c   1.000
_cell.angle_alpha   90.00
_cell.angle_beta   90.00
_cell.angle_gamma   90.00
#
_symmetry.space_group_name_H-M   'P 1'
#
loop_
_entity.id
_entity.type
_entity.pdbx_description
1 polymer ?
#
loop_
_entity_poly.entity_id
_entity_poly.type
_entity_poly.pdbx_seq_one_letter_code
_entity_poly.pdbx_strand_id
1 'polypeptide(L)'
;QAALAGLPRGVVTGGAPGRGVILDGATTTACQIVLRADFPVSASERDGARALRLEPLPTRLTWEDVPEGTWAVGGDAAAPVTLPAHTSVLVAGPPGSGRSTALRALAQAMASDPLVVDDLDLADIATATQVEAALARSEVVLASASTEKVATTFRGAISTMREREALVVLWPGMRPADQAAGISLRTVTDPRAMTLPGRGALVYRGTCLPIQIVLPRPEDNDRPIEHPV
;
A
#
# COMPACT_ATOMS: atom_id res chain seq x y z
N GLN A 1 24.12 10.80 -13.21
CA GLN A 1 23.70 9.52 -12.60
C GLN A 1 23.59 9.60 -11.06
N ALA A 2 24.57 10.25 -10.37
CA ALA A 2 24.54 10.41 -8.91
C ALA A 2 23.30 11.18 -8.39
N ALA A 3 22.86 12.21 -9.11
CA ALA A 3 21.66 12.97 -8.76
C ALA A 3 20.37 12.15 -8.89
N LEU A 4 20.33 11.18 -9.83
CA LEU A 4 19.21 10.26 -10.00
C LEU A 4 19.09 9.21 -8.88
N ALA A 5 20.22 8.91 -8.21
CA ALA A 5 20.26 8.01 -7.06
C ALA A 5 19.95 8.69 -5.73
N GLY A 6 19.62 10.00 -5.73
CA GLY A 6 19.33 10.74 -4.50
C GLY A 6 20.57 11.03 -3.63
N LEU A 7 21.78 10.93 -4.18
CA LEU A 7 23.02 11.18 -3.45
C LEU A 7 23.17 12.66 -3.09
N PRO A 8 23.65 12.99 -1.88
CA PRO A 8 23.96 14.36 -1.49
C PRO A 8 24.99 15.02 -2.42
N ARG A 9 24.89 16.35 -2.58
CA ARG A 9 25.88 17.12 -3.33
C ARG A 9 27.26 16.97 -2.71
N GLY A 10 28.29 16.70 -3.52
CA GLY A 10 29.67 16.54 -3.05
C GLY A 10 30.12 15.10 -2.86
N VAL A 11 29.23 14.12 -2.98
CA VAL A 11 29.64 12.71 -2.99
C VAL A 11 30.31 12.40 -4.32
N VAL A 12 31.60 12.08 -4.27
CA VAL A 12 32.39 11.70 -5.46
C VAL A 12 32.05 10.27 -5.84
N THR A 13 31.25 10.11 -6.89
CA THR A 13 30.94 8.83 -7.52
C THR A 13 31.77 8.69 -8.77
N GLY A 14 32.70 7.78 -8.76
CA GLY A 14 33.59 7.49 -9.90
C GLY A 14 34.96 7.02 -9.44
N GLY A 15 35.71 6.42 -10.32
CA GLY A 15 37.03 5.90 -10.04
C GLY A 15 37.14 4.39 -10.09
N ALA A 16 37.85 3.76 -9.16
CA ALA A 16 38.10 2.32 -9.17
C ALA A 16 36.82 1.47 -9.12
N PRO A 17 36.79 0.33 -9.81
CA PRO A 17 35.69 -0.64 -9.70
C PRO A 17 35.44 -1.01 -8.25
N GLY A 18 34.15 -1.12 -7.87
CA GLY A 18 33.72 -1.46 -6.51
C GLY A 18 33.67 -0.27 -5.54
N ARG A 19 34.06 0.94 -5.96
CA ARG A 19 33.85 2.12 -5.12
C ARG A 19 32.39 2.55 -5.15
N GLY A 20 31.80 2.71 -3.98
CA GLY A 20 30.41 3.06 -3.82
C GLY A 20 30.15 3.89 -2.58
N VAL A 21 28.87 4.10 -2.33
CA VAL A 21 28.38 4.85 -1.17
C VAL A 21 27.22 4.07 -0.54
N ILE A 22 27.27 3.87 0.75
CA ILE A 22 26.15 3.33 1.54
C ILE A 22 25.36 4.53 2.05
N LEU A 23 24.04 4.50 1.78
CA LEU A 23 23.07 5.43 2.35
C LEU A 23 22.30 4.70 3.44
N ASP A 24 22.38 5.22 4.66
CA ASP A 24 21.61 4.73 5.80
C ASP A 24 20.89 5.92 6.43
N GLY A 25 19.60 6.05 6.09
CA GLY A 25 18.81 7.22 6.47
C GLY A 25 19.47 8.54 6.00
N ALA A 26 19.85 9.38 6.94
CA ALA A 26 20.54 10.66 6.67
C ALA A 26 22.05 10.53 6.56
N THR A 27 22.62 9.35 6.83
CA THR A 27 24.07 9.14 6.86
C THR A 27 24.56 8.61 5.53
N THR A 28 25.66 9.18 5.06
CA THR A 28 26.31 8.81 3.79
C THR A 28 27.74 8.36 4.07
N THR A 29 28.04 7.09 3.80
CA THR A 29 29.37 6.50 4.04
C THR A 29 29.99 6.04 2.73
N ALA A 30 31.18 6.53 2.40
CA ALA A 30 31.94 6.03 1.27
C ALA A 30 32.42 4.61 1.56
N CYS A 31 32.27 3.69 0.60
CA CYS A 31 32.71 2.31 0.74
C CYS A 31 33.50 1.84 -0.48
N GLN A 32 34.33 0.83 -0.26
CA GLN A 32 35.02 0.08 -1.29
C GLN A 32 34.63 -1.38 -1.16
N ILE A 33 33.97 -1.92 -2.18
CA ILE A 33 33.67 -3.35 -2.24
C ILE A 33 34.96 -4.08 -2.57
N VAL A 34 35.34 -5.03 -1.73
CA VAL A 34 36.52 -5.87 -1.96
C VAL A 34 36.14 -6.96 -2.95
N LEU A 35 36.83 -6.97 -4.09
CA LEU A 35 36.75 -8.08 -5.05
C LEU A 35 37.66 -9.19 -4.51
N ARG A 36 37.06 -10.29 -4.06
CA ARG A 36 37.79 -11.47 -3.66
C ARG A 36 37.41 -12.62 -4.59
N ALA A 37 38.40 -13.13 -5.32
CA ALA A 37 38.18 -14.22 -6.28
C ALA A 37 37.81 -15.55 -5.59
N ASP A 38 38.23 -15.73 -4.33
CA ASP A 38 38.07 -16.95 -3.57
C ASP A 38 37.28 -16.68 -2.28
N PHE A 39 36.00 -16.42 -2.39
CA PHE A 39 35.11 -16.55 -1.23
C PHE A 39 34.71 -18.00 -1.12
N PRO A 40 35.25 -18.76 -0.15
CA PRO A 40 34.60 -19.97 0.23
C PRO A 40 33.23 -19.56 0.79
N VAL A 41 32.17 -19.79 0.06
CA VAL A 41 30.83 -19.75 0.60
C VAL A 41 30.72 -20.96 1.50
N SER A 42 31.37 -20.89 2.67
CA SER A 42 31.15 -21.83 3.72
C SER A 42 29.73 -21.56 4.21
N ALA A 43 28.83 -22.46 3.82
CA ALA A 43 27.46 -22.49 4.30
C ALA A 43 27.40 -22.87 5.80
N SER A 44 28.52 -22.93 6.47
CA SER A 44 28.64 -23.30 7.88
C SER A 44 28.48 -22.10 8.78
N GLU A 45 27.46 -22.16 9.62
CA GLU A 45 27.45 -21.54 10.95
C GLU A 45 27.51 -20.01 10.99
N ARG A 46 26.60 -19.36 10.29
CA ARG A 46 26.17 -18.05 10.73
C ARG A 46 24.85 -18.20 11.46
N ASP A 47 24.97 -18.46 12.72
CA ASP A 47 24.01 -18.06 13.71
C ASP A 47 23.93 -16.53 13.60
N GLY A 48 23.12 -16.00 12.73
CA GLY A 48 23.11 -14.60 12.39
C GLY A 48 22.06 -14.32 11.32
N ALA A 49 21.59 -13.16 11.27
CA ALA A 49 20.56 -12.63 10.41
C ALA A 49 20.56 -13.28 9.01
N ARG A 50 19.51 -14.00 8.69
CA ARG A 50 19.22 -14.44 7.33
C ARG A 50 19.33 -13.24 6.42
N ALA A 51 19.98 -13.38 5.28
CA ALA A 51 19.99 -12.33 4.26
C ALA A 51 18.55 -11.89 3.99
N LEU A 52 18.33 -10.58 3.96
CA LEU A 52 17.03 -10.03 3.59
C LEU A 52 16.69 -10.53 2.18
N ARG A 53 15.61 -11.28 2.07
CA ARG A 53 15.09 -11.74 0.79
C ARG A 53 13.89 -10.89 0.43
N LEU A 54 13.97 -10.19 -0.69
CA LEU A 54 12.85 -9.44 -1.25
C LEU A 54 12.05 -10.38 -2.16
N GLU A 55 10.81 -10.62 -1.79
CA GLU A 55 9.87 -11.37 -2.62
C GLU A 55 9.06 -10.38 -3.47
N PRO A 56 9.06 -10.52 -4.80
CA PRO A 56 8.25 -9.67 -5.64
C PRO A 56 6.77 -9.88 -5.35
N LEU A 57 6.02 -8.79 -5.26
CA LEU A 57 4.58 -8.88 -5.14
C LEU A 57 3.99 -9.54 -6.40
N PRO A 58 3.08 -10.52 -6.25
CA PRO A 58 2.45 -11.20 -7.37
C PRO A 58 1.69 -10.21 -8.26
N THR A 59 1.58 -10.51 -9.56
CA THR A 59 0.81 -9.69 -10.51
C THR A 59 -0.68 -9.99 -10.46
N ARG A 60 -1.03 -11.18 -10.00
CA ARG A 60 -2.40 -11.65 -9.76
C ARG A 60 -2.38 -12.54 -8.53
N LEU A 61 -3.37 -12.38 -7.68
CA LEU A 61 -3.51 -13.11 -6.43
C LEU A 61 -4.98 -13.41 -6.22
N THR A 62 -5.32 -14.68 -6.02
CA THR A 62 -6.67 -15.12 -5.74
C THR A 62 -6.82 -15.53 -4.28
N TRP A 63 -8.04 -15.63 -3.79
CA TRP A 63 -8.32 -16.09 -2.43
C TRP A 63 -7.80 -17.52 -2.16
N GLU A 64 -7.62 -18.34 -3.21
CA GLU A 64 -7.07 -19.69 -3.11
C GLU A 64 -5.55 -19.72 -2.83
N ASP A 65 -4.86 -18.63 -3.18
CA ASP A 65 -3.41 -18.51 -3.07
C ASP A 65 -2.96 -18.05 -1.67
N VAL A 66 -3.89 -17.70 -0.78
CA VAL A 66 -3.60 -17.06 0.51
C VAL A 66 -4.37 -17.71 1.66
N PRO A 67 -3.88 -17.56 2.91
CA PRO A 67 -4.65 -17.97 4.09
C PRO A 67 -6.00 -17.26 4.18
N GLU A 68 -6.98 -17.93 4.78
CA GLU A 68 -8.30 -17.35 5.04
C GLU A 68 -8.20 -16.03 5.84
N GLY A 69 -9.04 -15.05 5.51
CA GLY A 69 -9.01 -13.73 6.11
C GLY A 69 -7.92 -12.80 5.57
N THR A 70 -7.23 -13.20 4.49
CA THR A 70 -6.24 -12.35 3.82
C THR A 70 -6.89 -11.52 2.72
N TRP A 71 -6.81 -10.19 2.81
CA TRP A 71 -7.32 -9.26 1.79
C TRP A 71 -6.23 -8.73 0.85
N ALA A 72 -4.97 -8.78 1.28
CA ALA A 72 -3.81 -8.36 0.49
C ALA A 72 -2.55 -9.08 0.97
N VAL A 73 -1.54 -9.13 0.12
CA VAL A 73 -0.17 -9.43 0.51
C VAL A 73 0.70 -8.21 0.31
N GLY A 74 1.76 -8.06 1.10
CA GLY A 74 2.57 -6.85 1.03
C GLY A 74 3.94 -6.95 1.70
N GLY A 75 4.68 -5.84 1.59
CA GLY A 75 6.03 -5.72 2.12
C GLY A 75 7.08 -6.53 1.38
N ASP A 76 8.27 -6.57 1.95
CA ASP A 76 9.44 -7.20 1.34
C ASP A 76 9.34 -8.72 1.21
N ALA A 77 8.49 -9.34 2.01
CA ALA A 77 8.27 -10.79 2.02
C ALA A 77 6.99 -11.22 1.30
N ALA A 78 6.26 -10.29 0.66
CA ALA A 78 4.93 -10.54 0.08
C ALA A 78 4.00 -11.30 1.06
N ALA A 79 4.08 -10.96 2.35
CA ALA A 79 3.35 -11.64 3.41
C ALA A 79 1.88 -11.15 3.51
N PRO A 80 0.97 -11.95 4.10
CA PRO A 80 -0.39 -11.52 4.37
C PRO A 80 -0.44 -10.22 5.17
N VAL A 81 -1.25 -9.26 4.71
CA VAL A 81 -1.45 -7.97 5.37
C VAL A 81 -2.64 -8.07 6.31
N THR A 82 -2.41 -7.73 7.56
CA THR A 82 -3.46 -7.69 8.60
C THR A 82 -3.68 -6.26 9.09
N LEU A 83 -4.93 -5.94 9.39
CA LEU A 83 -5.33 -4.72 10.07
C LEU A 83 -6.03 -5.09 11.39
N PRO A 84 -5.97 -4.24 12.42
CA PRO A 84 -6.76 -4.44 13.63
C PRO A 84 -8.26 -4.55 13.30
N ALA A 85 -9.00 -5.39 14.02
CA ALA A 85 -10.39 -5.76 13.75
C ALA A 85 -11.38 -4.58 13.63
N HIS A 86 -11.05 -3.44 14.24
CA HIS A 86 -11.92 -2.24 14.25
C HIS A 86 -11.35 -1.09 13.39
N THR A 87 -10.51 -1.41 12.41
CA THR A 87 -9.91 -0.39 11.56
C THR A 87 -10.81 -0.14 10.35
N SER A 88 -11.30 1.08 10.20
CA SER A 88 -11.93 1.53 8.97
C SER A 88 -10.89 1.72 7.87
N VAL A 89 -11.28 1.57 6.60
CA VAL A 89 -10.37 1.69 5.47
C VAL A 89 -10.94 2.57 4.38
N LEU A 90 -10.18 3.56 3.96
CA LEU A 90 -10.46 4.34 2.75
C LEU A 90 -9.61 3.80 1.59
N VAL A 91 -10.25 3.40 0.50
CA VAL A 91 -9.58 2.95 -0.72
C VAL A 91 -9.59 4.07 -1.76
N ALA A 92 -8.44 4.69 -2.01
CA ALA A 92 -8.26 5.70 -3.03
C ALA A 92 -7.71 5.08 -4.32
N GLY A 93 -8.27 5.43 -5.46
CA GLY A 93 -7.78 4.94 -6.75
C GLY A 93 -8.48 5.58 -7.95
N PRO A 94 -7.82 5.67 -9.11
CA PRO A 94 -8.49 6.09 -10.33
C PRO A 94 -9.46 5.01 -10.83
N PRO A 95 -10.36 5.33 -11.77
CA PRO A 95 -11.21 4.33 -12.41
C PRO A 95 -10.39 3.16 -12.99
N GLY A 96 -10.87 1.94 -12.81
CA GLY A 96 -10.21 0.72 -13.28
C GLY A 96 -9.05 0.21 -12.41
N SER A 97 -8.69 0.90 -11.33
CA SER A 97 -7.62 0.45 -10.40
C SER A 97 -8.01 -0.73 -9.52
N GLY A 98 -9.31 -1.05 -9.41
CA GLY A 98 -9.82 -2.15 -8.60
C GLY A 98 -10.35 -1.75 -7.22
N ARG A 99 -10.87 -0.52 -7.04
CA ARG A 99 -11.44 -0.02 -5.78
C ARG A 99 -12.52 -0.93 -5.22
N SER A 100 -13.57 -1.20 -6.01
CA SER A 100 -14.67 -2.08 -5.61
C SER A 100 -14.20 -3.51 -5.29
N THR A 101 -13.20 -4.00 -6.02
CA THR A 101 -12.56 -5.30 -5.74
C THR A 101 -11.85 -5.28 -4.40
N ALA A 102 -11.13 -4.20 -4.09
CA ALA A 102 -10.45 -4.03 -2.82
C ALA A 102 -11.44 -3.94 -1.64
N LEU A 103 -12.57 -3.23 -1.80
CA LEU A 103 -13.61 -3.17 -0.78
C LEU A 103 -14.20 -4.56 -0.49
N ARG A 104 -14.49 -5.35 -1.54
CA ARG A 104 -14.99 -6.73 -1.36
C ARG A 104 -13.97 -7.62 -0.66
N ALA A 105 -12.69 -7.56 -1.07
CA ALA A 105 -11.64 -8.34 -0.43
C ALA A 105 -11.48 -7.97 1.06
N LEU A 106 -11.55 -6.69 1.41
CA LEU A 106 -11.54 -6.21 2.79
C LEU A 106 -12.77 -6.70 3.57
N ALA A 107 -13.97 -6.57 3.00
CA ALA A 107 -15.21 -7.01 3.64
C ALA A 107 -15.24 -8.53 3.90
N GLN A 108 -14.72 -9.33 2.96
CA GLN A 108 -14.59 -10.78 3.12
C GLN A 108 -13.58 -11.19 4.20
N ALA A 109 -12.52 -10.41 4.35
CA ALA A 109 -11.46 -10.70 5.32
C ALA A 109 -11.81 -10.27 6.75
N MET A 110 -12.80 -9.38 6.91
CA MET A 110 -13.19 -8.90 8.23
C MET A 110 -14.21 -9.83 8.90
N ALA A 111 -14.02 -10.06 10.20
CA ALA A 111 -14.96 -10.84 11.02
C ALA A 111 -16.23 -10.03 11.40
N SER A 112 -16.17 -8.69 11.29
CA SER A 112 -17.30 -7.78 11.54
C SER A 112 -18.09 -7.54 10.25
N ASP A 113 -19.31 -7.05 10.39
CA ASP A 113 -20.15 -6.58 9.27
C ASP A 113 -19.94 -5.06 9.10
N PRO A 114 -18.99 -4.62 8.26
CA PRO A 114 -18.68 -3.21 8.10
C PRO A 114 -19.74 -2.49 7.25
N LEU A 115 -19.90 -1.19 7.48
CA LEU A 115 -20.59 -0.33 6.51
C LEU A 115 -19.71 -0.19 5.27
N VAL A 116 -20.18 -0.65 4.11
CA VAL A 116 -19.42 -0.62 2.85
C VAL A 116 -20.03 0.39 1.89
N VAL A 117 -19.25 1.42 1.49
CA VAL A 117 -19.69 2.48 0.57
C VAL A 117 -18.70 2.61 -0.57
N ASP A 118 -19.10 2.25 -1.79
CA ASP A 118 -18.29 2.46 -2.98
C ASP A 118 -18.54 3.86 -3.56
N ASP A 119 -17.50 4.49 -4.10
CA ASP A 119 -17.54 5.83 -4.69
C ASP A 119 -18.13 6.92 -3.75
N LEU A 120 -17.67 6.97 -2.50
CA LEU A 120 -18.10 7.93 -1.48
C LEU A 120 -17.97 9.40 -1.96
N ASP A 121 -17.09 9.69 -2.89
CA ASP A 121 -16.94 11.00 -3.52
C ASP A 121 -18.10 11.37 -4.48
N LEU A 122 -18.93 10.43 -4.85
CA LEU A 122 -20.15 10.61 -5.64
C LEU A 122 -21.42 10.43 -4.81
N ALA A 123 -21.27 10.04 -3.53
CA ALA A 123 -22.39 9.76 -2.64
C ALA A 123 -23.24 11.02 -2.37
N ASP A 124 -24.51 10.80 -2.11
CA ASP A 124 -25.42 11.84 -1.66
C ASP A 124 -25.12 12.28 -0.22
N ILE A 125 -25.79 13.35 0.21
CA ILE A 125 -25.58 13.92 1.56
C ILE A 125 -26.03 12.91 2.64
N ALA A 126 -27.05 12.11 2.39
CA ALA A 126 -27.56 11.15 3.36
C ALA A 126 -26.54 10.05 3.62
N THR A 127 -25.97 9.46 2.57
CA THR A 127 -24.89 8.44 2.65
C THR A 127 -23.65 9.01 3.32
N ALA A 128 -23.21 10.23 2.93
CA ALA A 128 -22.07 10.87 3.58
C ALA A 128 -22.28 11.09 5.08
N THR A 129 -23.48 11.53 5.48
CA THR A 129 -23.87 11.71 6.89
C THR A 129 -23.92 10.37 7.64
N GLN A 130 -24.39 9.31 7.00
CA GLN A 130 -24.38 7.96 7.57
C GLN A 130 -22.96 7.49 7.86
N VAL A 131 -22.02 7.67 6.93
CA VAL A 131 -20.60 7.36 7.11
C VAL A 131 -20.01 8.15 8.28
N GLU A 132 -20.25 9.45 8.36
CA GLU A 132 -19.78 10.27 9.48
C GLU A 132 -20.35 9.81 10.82
N ALA A 133 -21.63 9.48 10.87
CA ALA A 133 -22.30 8.95 12.06
C ALA A 133 -21.72 7.58 12.48
N ALA A 134 -21.44 6.68 11.53
CA ALA A 134 -20.83 5.38 11.79
C ALA A 134 -19.41 5.56 12.37
N LEU A 135 -18.58 6.42 11.76
CA LEU A 135 -17.24 6.75 12.27
C LEU A 135 -17.29 7.36 13.68
N ALA A 136 -18.27 8.23 13.96
CA ALA A 136 -18.44 8.82 15.29
C ALA A 136 -18.82 7.78 16.36
N ARG A 137 -19.50 6.70 15.97
CA ARG A 137 -19.83 5.57 16.86
C ARG A 137 -18.72 4.51 16.91
N SER A 138 -17.59 4.74 16.23
CA SER A 138 -16.48 3.77 16.10
C SER A 138 -16.91 2.45 15.42
N GLU A 139 -17.89 2.51 14.55
CA GLU A 139 -18.26 1.42 13.67
C GLU A 139 -17.25 1.31 12.53
N VAL A 140 -17.02 0.10 12.03
CA VAL A 140 -16.08 -0.13 10.94
C VAL A 140 -16.70 0.31 9.62
N VAL A 141 -16.01 1.18 8.90
CA VAL A 141 -16.40 1.69 7.60
C VAL A 141 -15.36 1.31 6.56
N LEU A 142 -15.79 0.73 5.47
CA LEU A 142 -15.00 0.50 4.27
C LEU A 142 -15.55 1.41 3.17
N ALA A 143 -14.76 2.37 2.73
CA ALA A 143 -15.21 3.27 1.67
C ALA A 143 -14.18 3.38 0.55
N SER A 144 -14.65 3.68 -0.66
CA SER A 144 -13.76 4.05 -1.76
C SER A 144 -14.04 5.46 -2.25
N ALA A 145 -13.02 6.07 -2.87
CA ALA A 145 -13.14 7.35 -3.55
C ALA A 145 -12.06 7.50 -4.62
N SER A 146 -12.25 8.42 -5.56
CA SER A 146 -11.21 8.75 -6.52
C SER A 146 -9.99 9.38 -5.82
N THR A 147 -8.78 9.04 -6.28
CA THR A 147 -7.54 9.57 -5.71
C THR A 147 -7.53 11.11 -5.73
N GLU A 148 -8.08 11.69 -6.79
CA GLU A 148 -8.16 13.15 -6.94
C GLU A 148 -9.04 13.79 -5.87
N LYS A 149 -10.20 13.19 -5.58
CA LYS A 149 -11.10 13.68 -4.52
C LYS A 149 -10.50 13.49 -3.14
N VAL A 150 -9.85 12.35 -2.87
CA VAL A 150 -9.13 12.15 -1.60
C VAL A 150 -8.04 13.19 -1.41
N ALA A 151 -7.31 13.56 -2.47
CA ALA A 151 -6.26 14.58 -2.42
C ALA A 151 -6.78 16.00 -2.19
N THR A 152 -7.99 16.32 -2.67
CA THR A 152 -8.53 17.69 -2.69
C THR A 152 -9.63 17.95 -1.67
N THR A 153 -10.14 16.91 -1.01
CA THR A 153 -11.19 17.03 0.00
C THR A 153 -10.59 17.26 1.38
N PHE A 154 -10.98 18.35 2.04
CA PHE A 154 -10.46 18.78 3.35
C PHE A 154 -11.51 18.78 4.47
N ARG A 155 -12.73 18.32 4.20
CA ARG A 155 -13.83 18.24 5.17
C ARG A 155 -14.71 17.03 4.90
N GLY A 156 -15.49 16.62 5.90
CA GLY A 156 -16.46 15.53 5.79
C GLY A 156 -15.82 14.14 5.88
N ALA A 157 -16.60 13.12 5.56
CA ALA A 157 -16.26 11.71 5.75
C ALA A 157 -14.91 11.32 5.12
N ILE A 158 -14.63 11.72 3.87
CA ILE A 158 -13.39 11.41 3.16
C ILE A 158 -12.17 11.98 3.92
N SER A 159 -12.22 13.25 4.35
CA SER A 159 -11.12 13.85 5.10
C SER A 159 -10.91 13.16 6.44
N THR A 160 -12.00 12.85 7.16
CA THR A 160 -11.95 12.16 8.44
C THR A 160 -11.32 10.77 8.31
N MET A 161 -11.73 9.98 7.30
CA MET A 161 -11.14 8.67 7.06
C MET A 161 -9.68 8.76 6.66
N ARG A 162 -9.32 9.68 5.75
CA ARG A 162 -7.93 9.88 5.33
C ARG A 162 -6.99 10.19 6.49
N GLU A 163 -7.44 10.97 7.47
CA GLU A 163 -6.61 11.45 8.58
C GLU A 163 -6.51 10.49 9.75
N ARG A 164 -7.52 9.67 9.97
CA ARG A 164 -7.65 8.87 11.19
C ARG A 164 -7.58 7.37 10.97
N GLU A 165 -7.87 6.90 9.76
CA GLU A 165 -8.05 5.50 9.46
C GLU A 165 -6.95 4.97 8.54
N ALA A 166 -7.04 3.71 8.15
CA ALA A 166 -6.13 3.15 7.15
C ALA A 166 -6.49 3.67 5.75
N LEU A 167 -5.48 4.06 4.99
CA LEU A 167 -5.63 4.48 3.61
C LEU A 167 -4.94 3.48 2.67
N VAL A 168 -5.69 2.93 1.74
CA VAL A 168 -5.17 2.16 0.62
C VAL A 168 -5.14 3.06 -0.62
N VAL A 169 -3.97 3.27 -1.21
CA VAL A 169 -3.83 4.03 -2.46
C VAL A 169 -3.49 3.07 -3.59
N LEU A 170 -4.44 2.84 -4.48
CA LEU A 170 -4.23 2.03 -5.67
C LEU A 170 -3.53 2.86 -6.76
N TRP A 171 -2.64 2.21 -7.52
CA TRP A 171 -1.79 2.86 -8.52
C TRP A 171 -0.98 4.03 -7.93
N PRO A 172 -0.14 3.76 -6.92
CA PRO A 172 0.55 4.80 -6.15
C PRO A 172 1.53 5.66 -6.98
N GLY A 173 1.90 5.21 -8.17
CA GLY A 173 2.74 5.99 -9.10
C GLY A 173 1.98 7.04 -9.91
N MET A 174 0.65 7.07 -9.86
CA MET A 174 -0.18 8.03 -10.58
C MET A 174 -0.40 9.30 -9.74
N ARG A 175 -0.40 10.47 -10.40
CA ARG A 175 -0.79 11.71 -9.72
C ARG A 175 -2.31 11.69 -9.47
N PRO A 176 -2.80 12.19 -8.32
CA PRO A 176 -2.11 12.83 -7.20
C PRO A 176 -1.92 11.91 -5.97
N ALA A 177 -1.45 10.68 -6.14
CA ALA A 177 -1.36 9.68 -5.09
C ALA A 177 -0.58 10.14 -3.84
N ASP A 178 0.57 10.79 -4.03
CA ASP A 178 1.38 11.35 -2.91
C ASP A 178 0.57 12.38 -2.11
N GLN A 179 -0.23 13.21 -2.78
CA GLN A 179 -1.06 14.21 -2.14
C GLN A 179 -2.24 13.58 -1.38
N ALA A 180 -2.86 12.54 -1.94
CA ALA A 180 -3.91 11.79 -1.26
C ALA A 180 -3.37 11.10 0.00
N ALA A 181 -2.18 10.52 -0.08
CA ALA A 181 -1.52 9.83 1.03
C ALA A 181 -0.92 10.80 2.08
N GLY A 182 -0.67 12.05 1.73
CA GLY A 182 0.05 13.00 2.59
C GLY A 182 1.54 12.68 2.78
N ILE A 183 2.06 11.67 2.07
CA ILE A 183 3.45 11.22 2.11
C ILE A 183 3.92 10.84 0.70
N SER A 184 5.23 10.75 0.48
CA SER A 184 5.75 10.26 -0.80
C SER A 184 5.65 8.74 -0.89
N LEU A 185 4.99 8.26 -1.95
CA LEU A 185 4.81 6.83 -2.24
C LEU A 185 5.90 6.26 -3.18
N ARG A 186 6.93 7.05 -3.51
CA ARG A 186 7.98 6.64 -4.45
C ARG A 186 8.72 5.38 -4.04
N THR A 187 8.91 5.17 -2.75
CA THR A 187 9.62 4.00 -2.21
C THR A 187 8.84 2.70 -2.32
N VAL A 188 7.51 2.80 -2.46
CA VAL A 188 6.60 1.66 -2.56
C VAL A 188 5.97 1.51 -3.95
N THR A 189 6.40 2.36 -4.91
CA THR A 189 5.92 2.33 -6.29
C THR A 189 6.85 1.51 -7.16
N ASP A 190 6.33 0.44 -7.75
CA ASP A 190 7.02 -0.29 -8.82
C ASP A 190 6.68 0.34 -10.18
N PRO A 191 7.66 0.94 -10.89
CA PRO A 191 7.42 1.55 -12.19
C PRO A 191 6.90 0.57 -13.25
N ARG A 192 7.16 -0.74 -13.08
CA ARG A 192 6.72 -1.79 -14.02
C ARG A 192 5.29 -2.25 -13.77
N ALA A 193 4.76 -1.95 -12.59
CA ALA A 193 3.42 -2.36 -12.16
C ALA A 193 2.52 -1.17 -11.82
N MET A 194 2.80 0.03 -12.37
CA MET A 194 2.11 1.27 -12.01
C MET A 194 0.59 1.24 -12.22
N THR A 195 0.13 0.49 -13.22
CA THR A 195 -1.30 0.39 -13.59
C THR A 195 -1.83 -1.04 -13.47
N LEU A 196 -1.14 -1.89 -12.70
CA LEU A 196 -1.62 -3.24 -12.44
C LEU A 196 -2.84 -3.18 -11.51
N PRO A 197 -4.00 -3.76 -11.88
CA PRO A 197 -5.19 -3.77 -11.03
C PRO A 197 -4.89 -4.38 -9.65
N GLY A 198 -5.37 -3.73 -8.59
CA GLY A 198 -5.13 -4.15 -7.21
C GLY A 198 -3.72 -3.89 -6.68
N ARG A 199 -2.79 -3.34 -7.49
CA ARG A 199 -1.49 -2.88 -7.00
C ARG A 199 -1.67 -1.57 -6.26
N GLY A 200 -1.15 -1.50 -5.02
CA GLY A 200 -1.35 -0.34 -4.19
C GLY A 200 -0.29 -0.16 -3.10
N ALA A 201 -0.55 0.83 -2.28
CA ALA A 201 0.18 1.11 -1.06
C ALA A 201 -0.82 1.22 0.10
N LEU A 202 -0.55 0.54 1.22
CA LEU A 202 -1.25 0.73 2.48
C LEU A 202 -0.50 1.78 3.30
N VAL A 203 -1.18 2.85 3.64
CA VAL A 203 -0.70 3.89 4.56
C VAL A 203 -1.47 3.76 5.86
N TYR A 204 -0.77 3.42 6.94
CA TYR A 204 -1.39 3.23 8.23
C TYR A 204 -0.43 3.58 9.37
N ARG A 205 -0.83 4.45 10.28
CA ARG A 205 -0.05 4.88 11.46
C ARG A 205 1.39 5.30 11.12
N GLY A 206 1.55 6.08 10.03
CA GLY A 206 2.86 6.59 9.61
C GLY A 206 3.75 5.58 8.89
N THR A 207 3.28 4.36 8.68
CA THR A 207 3.96 3.35 7.85
C THR A 207 3.35 3.32 6.46
N CYS A 208 4.19 2.96 5.47
CA CYS A 208 3.76 2.76 4.10
C CYS A 208 4.26 1.41 3.59
N LEU A 209 3.35 0.59 3.11
CA LEU A 209 3.61 -0.78 2.70
C LEU A 209 3.14 -1.00 1.26
N PRO A 210 3.98 -1.49 0.32
CA PRO A 210 3.51 -1.90 -1.00
C PRO A 210 2.63 -3.16 -0.85
N ILE A 211 1.49 -3.18 -1.56
CA ILE A 211 0.54 -4.29 -1.47
C ILE A 211 0.02 -4.74 -2.82
N GLN A 212 -0.43 -5.99 -2.88
CA GLN A 212 -1.29 -6.53 -3.92
C GLN A 212 -2.59 -7.03 -3.31
N ILE A 213 -3.71 -6.52 -3.78
CA ILE A 213 -5.05 -6.94 -3.35
C ILE A 213 -5.34 -8.35 -3.83
N VAL A 214 -5.96 -9.14 -2.98
CA VAL A 214 -6.49 -10.48 -3.29
C VAL A 214 -7.78 -10.34 -4.09
N LEU A 215 -7.94 -11.13 -5.15
CA LEU A 215 -9.23 -11.22 -5.85
C LEU A 215 -10.24 -11.94 -4.94
N PRO A 216 -11.39 -11.33 -4.65
CA PRO A 216 -12.39 -11.88 -3.75
C PRO A 216 -13.03 -13.15 -4.31
N ARG A 217 -13.69 -13.92 -3.45
CA ARG A 217 -14.46 -15.12 -3.85
C ARG A 217 -15.64 -14.71 -4.75
N PRO A 218 -15.91 -15.43 -5.83
CA PRO A 218 -17.01 -15.10 -6.75
C PRO A 218 -18.40 -15.13 -6.10
N GLU A 219 -18.60 -16.01 -5.13
CA GLU A 219 -19.90 -16.25 -4.46
C GLU A 219 -20.38 -15.08 -3.59
N ASP A 220 -19.45 -14.22 -3.15
CA ASP A 220 -19.77 -13.03 -2.34
C ASP A 220 -19.97 -11.75 -3.20
N ASN A 221 -20.08 -11.87 -4.50
CA ASN A 221 -20.37 -10.73 -5.38
C ASN A 221 -21.78 -10.13 -5.16
N ASP A 222 -22.67 -10.85 -4.47
CA ASP A 222 -24.07 -10.45 -4.20
C ASP A 222 -24.24 -9.67 -2.88
N ARG A 223 -23.20 -9.49 -2.07
CA ARG A 223 -23.29 -8.57 -0.93
C ARG A 223 -23.55 -7.16 -1.47
N PRO A 224 -24.64 -6.50 -1.03
CA PRO A 224 -24.95 -5.17 -1.50
C PRO A 224 -23.82 -4.21 -1.09
N ILE A 225 -23.11 -3.71 -2.09
CA ILE A 225 -22.30 -2.51 -1.94
C ILE A 225 -23.25 -1.36 -2.17
N GLU A 226 -23.44 -0.49 -1.19
CA GLU A 226 -24.24 0.70 -1.38
C GLU A 226 -23.58 1.56 -2.46
N HIS A 227 -24.20 1.59 -3.63
CA HIS A 227 -23.85 2.53 -4.68
C HIS A 227 -24.74 3.77 -4.52
N PRO A 228 -24.18 4.95 -4.45
CA PRO A 228 -24.97 6.17 -4.48
C PRO A 228 -25.78 6.20 -5.79
N VAL A 229 -27.09 6.39 -5.69
CA VAL A 229 -28.03 6.58 -6.81
C VAL A 229 -27.95 8.02 -7.30
#